data_08b6a7d39407f73d03651c821aeddc93
#
_entry.id   08b6a7d39407f73d03651c821aeddc93
#
_cell.length_a   1.000
_cell.length_b   1.000
_cell.length_c   1.000
_cell.angle_alpha   90.00
_cell.angle_beta   90.00
_cell.angle_gamma   90.00
#
_symmetry.space_group_name_H-M   'P 1'
#
loop_
_entity.id
_entity.type
_entity.pdbx_description
1 polymer ?
#
loop_
_entity_poly.entity_id
_entity_poly.type
_entity_poly.pdbx_seq_one_letter_code
_entity_poly.pdbx_strand_id
1 'polypeptide(L)'
;LPADAQLDALREGGETLTAGSARLSEGIRLVNAALPDRVDAPDGSPPGLADSVEPELENLAPVPNNGSAFAPNMVAVALWIGAVMAAYLFNLNLVPSSRAQAPRLSVAVGKFLMPAGITVIQSALACLMLVFGLGVQAPSTFNLLLTMVVAAWAFLALLFALLRVFGEASKLLAVLLLTLQLAAGGGVLPVELSGGLFQTVHDWLPFTWVVKAFRASLFGAYNHGWAHAWGTVMLAGTTAFLLAAMVGSWKIVPDADYRPGIEI
;
A
#
# COMPACT_ATOMS: atom_id res chain seq x y z
N LEU A 1 13.21 18.78 -44.47
CA LEU A 1 14.59 19.32 -44.25
C LEU A 1 15.41 18.93 -45.46
N PRO A 2 16.16 19.87 -46.11
CA PRO A 2 16.98 19.53 -47.24
C PRO A 2 18.05 18.49 -46.85
N ALA A 3 18.36 17.59 -47.75
CA ALA A 3 19.29 16.45 -47.52
C ALA A 3 20.67 16.94 -47.00
N ASP A 4 21.07 18.13 -47.36
CA ASP A 4 22.32 18.72 -46.92
C ASP A 4 22.36 18.99 -45.42
N ALA A 5 21.26 19.44 -44.81
CA ALA A 5 21.18 19.67 -43.36
C ALA A 5 21.24 18.39 -42.54
N GLN A 6 20.77 17.26 -43.10
CA GLN A 6 20.87 15.94 -42.46
C GLN A 6 22.29 15.38 -42.57
N LEU A 7 22.99 15.63 -43.67
CA LEU A 7 24.37 15.24 -43.85
C LEU A 7 25.30 16.04 -42.92
N ASP A 8 25.06 17.34 -42.74
CA ASP A 8 25.83 18.17 -41.80
C ASP A 8 25.62 17.72 -40.34
N ALA A 9 24.38 17.39 -39.93
CA ALA A 9 24.10 16.88 -38.61
C ALA A 9 24.74 15.50 -38.36
N LEU A 10 24.75 14.62 -39.36
CA LEU A 10 25.46 13.35 -39.30
C LEU A 10 26.96 13.49 -39.17
N ARG A 11 27.54 14.47 -39.88
CA ARG A 11 28.98 14.79 -39.84
C ARG A 11 29.37 15.34 -38.47
N GLU A 12 28.58 16.28 -37.92
CA GLU A 12 28.79 16.85 -36.60
C GLU A 12 28.65 15.80 -35.50
N GLY A 13 27.64 14.91 -35.61
CA GLY A 13 27.46 13.75 -34.71
C GLY A 13 28.65 12.77 -34.78
N GLY A 14 29.19 12.52 -35.97
CA GLY A 14 30.37 11.70 -36.19
C GLY A 14 31.66 12.30 -35.57
N GLU A 15 31.84 13.59 -35.73
CA GLU A 15 32.98 14.32 -35.14
C GLU A 15 32.89 14.31 -33.60
N THR A 16 31.69 14.53 -33.06
CA THR A 16 31.44 14.49 -31.61
C THR A 16 31.69 13.09 -31.03
N LEU A 17 31.29 12.06 -31.73
CA LEU A 17 31.53 10.66 -31.33
C LEU A 17 33.02 10.32 -31.36
N THR A 18 33.70 10.76 -32.38
CA THR A 18 35.16 10.56 -32.52
C THR A 18 35.91 11.28 -31.40
N ALA A 19 35.54 12.52 -31.08
CA ALA A 19 36.12 13.26 -29.98
C ALA A 19 35.80 12.61 -28.61
N GLY A 20 34.60 12.10 -28.42
CA GLY A 20 34.18 11.35 -27.22
C GLY A 20 34.97 10.05 -27.05
N SER A 21 35.18 9.31 -28.14
CA SER A 21 35.99 8.07 -28.16
C SER A 21 37.45 8.33 -27.84
N ALA A 22 38.03 9.43 -28.38
CA ALA A 22 39.40 9.83 -28.09
C ALA A 22 39.58 10.20 -26.59
N ARG A 23 38.62 10.95 -26.00
CA ARG A 23 38.64 11.29 -24.57
C ARG A 23 38.53 10.06 -23.69
N LEU A 24 37.66 9.10 -24.06
CA LEU A 24 37.52 7.82 -23.34
C LEU A 24 38.82 7.01 -23.38
N SER A 25 39.45 6.91 -24.56
CA SER A 25 40.73 6.22 -24.73
C SER A 25 41.84 6.86 -23.89
N GLU A 26 41.90 8.20 -23.85
CA GLU A 26 42.86 8.91 -23.01
C GLU A 26 42.54 8.71 -21.50
N GLY A 27 41.29 8.74 -21.11
CA GLY A 27 40.89 8.41 -19.72
C GLY A 27 41.31 7.01 -19.32
N ILE A 28 41.11 6.01 -20.18
CA ILE A 28 41.53 4.62 -19.94
C ILE A 28 43.08 4.54 -19.83
N ARG A 29 43.81 5.26 -20.69
CA ARG A 29 45.27 5.32 -20.58
C ARG A 29 45.73 5.92 -19.26
N LEU A 30 45.13 7.01 -18.80
CA LEU A 30 45.45 7.63 -17.53
C LEU A 30 45.17 6.72 -16.34
N VAL A 31 44.03 6.04 -16.36
CA VAL A 31 43.68 5.00 -15.33
C VAL A 31 44.71 3.88 -15.35
N ASN A 32 45.04 3.36 -16.53
CA ASN A 32 46.05 2.29 -16.66
C ASN A 32 47.46 2.71 -16.25
N ALA A 33 47.82 3.96 -16.48
CA ALA A 33 49.11 4.52 -16.06
C ALA A 33 49.17 4.83 -14.56
N ALA A 34 48.03 5.03 -13.94
CA ALA A 34 47.88 5.23 -12.48
C ALA A 34 47.82 3.92 -11.69
N LEU A 35 47.56 2.79 -12.38
CA LEU A 35 47.59 1.48 -11.74
C LEU A 35 49.07 1.09 -11.51
N PRO A 36 49.44 0.64 -10.30
CA PRO A 36 50.78 0.18 -10.05
C PRO A 36 51.05 -1.09 -10.88
N ASP A 37 52.25 -1.15 -11.51
CA ASP A 37 52.68 -2.29 -12.33
C ASP A 37 52.71 -3.64 -11.60
N ARG A 38 52.71 -3.59 -10.28
CA ARG A 38 52.50 -4.72 -9.39
C ARG A 38 51.65 -4.28 -8.22
N VAL A 39 50.51 -4.91 -8.08
CA VAL A 39 49.81 -4.97 -6.79
C VAL A 39 50.51 -6.08 -6.03
N ASP A 40 51.34 -5.74 -5.04
CA ASP A 40 51.78 -6.75 -4.09
C ASP A 40 50.54 -7.34 -3.45
N ALA A 41 50.19 -8.55 -3.86
CA ALA A 41 49.06 -9.25 -3.27
C ALA A 41 49.35 -9.37 -1.75
N PRO A 42 48.44 -8.95 -0.88
CA PRO A 42 48.56 -9.22 0.53
C PRO A 42 48.78 -10.71 0.71
N ASP A 43 49.65 -11.12 1.71
CA ASP A 43 49.92 -12.50 2.02
C ASP A 43 48.63 -13.27 2.34
N GLY A 44 47.90 -13.69 1.27
CA GLY A 44 46.65 -14.40 1.37
C GLY A 44 46.32 -15.08 0.04
N SER A 45 45.66 -16.22 0.11
CA SER A 45 45.18 -16.91 -1.10
C SER A 45 44.15 -16.06 -1.83
N PRO A 46 44.06 -16.12 -3.20
CA PRO A 46 43.02 -15.44 -3.96
C PRO A 46 41.60 -15.67 -3.44
N PRO A 47 41.22 -16.87 -2.93
CA PRO A 47 39.98 -17.09 -2.20
C PRO A 47 39.84 -16.21 -0.96
N GLY A 48 40.88 -16.06 -0.14
CA GLY A 48 40.81 -15.27 1.08
C GLY A 48 40.64 -13.76 0.85
N LEU A 49 41.05 -13.23 -0.32
CA LEU A 49 40.74 -11.87 -0.72
C LEU A 49 39.31 -11.70 -1.24
N ALA A 50 38.78 -12.72 -1.92
CA ALA A 50 37.39 -12.75 -2.39
C ALA A 50 36.43 -12.90 -1.22
N ASP A 51 36.81 -13.64 -0.16
CA ASP A 51 36.03 -13.89 1.05
C ASP A 51 36.38 -12.93 2.19
N SER A 52 37.13 -11.85 1.93
CA SER A 52 37.54 -10.86 2.95
C SER A 52 36.36 -10.09 3.58
N VAL A 53 35.18 -10.16 2.96
CA VAL A 53 33.91 -9.63 3.47
C VAL A 53 32.87 -10.74 3.35
N GLU A 54 32.61 -11.44 4.43
CA GLU A 54 31.49 -12.37 4.52
C GLU A 54 30.25 -11.55 4.92
N PRO A 55 29.28 -11.39 4.02
CA PRO A 55 28.06 -10.66 4.37
C PRO A 55 27.26 -11.52 5.37
N GLU A 56 27.17 -11.06 6.61
CA GLU A 56 26.28 -11.66 7.61
C GLU A 56 24.82 -11.28 7.24
N LEU A 57 24.15 -12.20 6.59
CA LEU A 57 22.74 -12.05 6.21
C LEU A 57 21.85 -12.48 7.38
N GLU A 58 21.42 -11.52 8.18
CA GLU A 58 20.39 -11.74 9.18
C GLU A 58 19.00 -11.63 8.55
N ASN A 59 18.33 -12.76 8.36
CA ASN A 59 16.97 -12.82 7.83
C ASN A 59 15.96 -12.61 8.97
N LEU A 60 15.58 -11.38 9.24
CA LEU A 60 14.63 -11.02 10.30
C LEU A 60 13.22 -11.58 10.05
N ALA A 61 12.81 -11.72 8.79
CA ALA A 61 11.49 -12.23 8.40
C ALA A 61 11.60 -12.95 7.05
N PRO A 62 11.90 -14.27 7.04
CA PRO A 62 12.08 -15.01 5.80
C PRO A 62 10.76 -15.12 5.04
N VAL A 63 10.81 -14.75 3.75
CA VAL A 63 9.67 -14.83 2.84
C VAL A 63 9.94 -15.93 1.82
N PRO A 64 9.08 -16.96 1.69
CA PRO A 64 9.35 -18.15 0.89
C PRO A 64 9.52 -17.88 -0.61
N ASN A 65 8.77 -16.91 -1.14
CA ASN A 65 8.77 -16.58 -2.57
C ASN A 65 8.23 -15.17 -2.83
N ASN A 66 8.40 -14.67 -4.07
CA ASN A 66 7.94 -13.34 -4.47
C ASN A 66 6.43 -13.15 -4.34
N GLY A 67 5.62 -14.19 -4.59
CA GLY A 67 4.16 -14.13 -4.43
C GLY A 67 3.76 -13.83 -2.99
N SER A 68 4.40 -14.51 -2.04
CA SER A 68 4.20 -14.26 -0.60
C SER A 68 4.68 -12.86 -0.20
N ALA A 69 5.78 -12.35 -0.80
CA ALA A 69 6.29 -11.00 -0.52
C ALA A 69 5.27 -9.90 -0.88
N PHE A 70 4.50 -10.10 -1.96
CA PHE A 70 3.46 -9.16 -2.39
C PHE A 70 2.12 -9.35 -1.68
N ALA A 71 1.88 -10.48 -1.03
CA ALA A 71 0.61 -10.79 -0.38
C ALA A 71 0.12 -9.69 0.58
N PRO A 72 0.94 -9.09 1.48
CA PRO A 72 0.51 -8.01 2.36
C PRO A 72 -0.13 -6.84 1.62
N ASN A 73 0.47 -6.44 0.50
CA ASN A 73 -0.01 -5.32 -0.30
C ASN A 73 -1.28 -5.68 -1.08
N MET A 74 -1.31 -6.84 -1.74
CA MET A 74 -2.46 -7.29 -2.53
C MET A 74 -3.69 -7.54 -1.69
N VAL A 75 -3.52 -8.12 -0.49
CA VAL A 75 -4.62 -8.32 0.47
C VAL A 75 -5.16 -6.99 0.95
N ALA A 76 -4.31 -6.03 1.29
CA ALA A 76 -4.74 -4.70 1.69
C ALA A 76 -5.57 -4.01 0.60
N VAL A 77 -5.14 -4.11 -0.67
CA VAL A 77 -5.90 -3.61 -1.84
C VAL A 77 -7.25 -4.31 -1.97
N ALA A 78 -7.28 -5.62 -1.87
CA ALA A 78 -8.52 -6.40 -1.98
C ALA A 78 -9.53 -6.01 -0.89
N LEU A 79 -9.06 -5.82 0.35
CA LEU A 79 -9.90 -5.38 1.47
C LEU A 79 -10.40 -3.94 1.28
N TRP A 80 -9.56 -3.04 0.73
CA TRP A 80 -10.00 -1.68 0.38
C TRP A 80 -11.10 -1.70 -0.67
N ILE A 81 -10.91 -2.43 -1.77
CA ILE A 81 -11.91 -2.54 -2.85
C ILE A 81 -13.21 -3.12 -2.30
N GLY A 82 -13.15 -4.18 -1.50
CA GLY A 82 -14.33 -4.76 -0.89
C GLY A 82 -15.03 -3.82 0.10
N ALA A 83 -14.28 -3.02 0.86
CA ALA A 83 -14.85 -1.98 1.71
C ALA A 83 -15.52 -0.88 0.89
N VAL A 84 -14.94 -0.49 -0.27
CA VAL A 84 -15.57 0.42 -1.25
C VAL A 84 -16.89 -0.15 -1.74
N MET A 85 -16.89 -1.40 -2.18
CA MET A 85 -18.11 -2.07 -2.64
C MET A 85 -19.16 -2.14 -1.53
N ALA A 86 -18.77 -2.54 -0.32
CA ALA A 86 -19.68 -2.59 0.82
C ALA A 86 -20.22 -1.21 1.20
N ALA A 87 -19.39 -0.16 1.17
CA ALA A 87 -19.82 1.20 1.52
C ALA A 87 -20.82 1.79 0.52
N TYR A 88 -20.65 1.49 -0.77
CA TYR A 88 -21.49 2.07 -1.83
C TYR A 88 -22.67 1.18 -2.25
N LEU A 89 -22.71 -0.09 -1.83
CA LEU A 89 -23.85 -0.97 -2.03
C LEU A 89 -25.06 -0.54 -1.18
N PHE A 90 -24.83 0.13 -0.06
CA PHE A 90 -25.86 0.58 0.87
C PHE A 90 -26.00 2.10 0.84
N ASN A 91 -27.24 2.57 1.01
CA ASN A 91 -27.56 3.99 1.14
C ASN A 91 -27.22 4.49 2.56
N LEU A 92 -25.92 4.66 2.85
CA LEU A 92 -25.43 4.99 4.19
C LEU A 92 -25.83 6.40 4.66
N ASN A 93 -26.14 7.31 3.75
CA ASN A 93 -26.55 8.69 4.07
C ASN A 93 -28.07 8.87 4.25
N LEU A 94 -28.89 7.89 3.80
CA LEU A 94 -30.35 7.99 3.91
C LEU A 94 -30.85 7.52 5.27
N VAL A 95 -31.77 8.27 5.88
CA VAL A 95 -32.43 7.89 7.14
C VAL A 95 -33.93 8.03 6.96
N PRO A 96 -34.73 7.02 7.35
CA PRO A 96 -36.19 7.11 7.30
C PRO A 96 -36.71 8.17 8.28
N SER A 97 -37.80 8.84 7.93
CA SER A 97 -38.40 9.91 8.75
C SER A 97 -38.76 9.48 10.16
N SER A 98 -39.17 8.22 10.35
CA SER A 98 -39.46 7.61 11.64
C SER A 98 -38.25 7.57 12.58
N ARG A 99 -37.02 7.66 12.05
CA ARG A 99 -35.76 7.65 12.83
C ARG A 99 -35.02 8.99 12.82
N ALA A 100 -35.63 10.05 12.33
CA ALA A 100 -35.00 11.37 12.21
C ALA A 100 -34.55 11.95 13.58
N GLN A 101 -35.20 11.58 14.66
CA GLN A 101 -34.89 12.05 16.03
C GLN A 101 -33.95 11.12 16.81
N ALA A 102 -33.51 10.00 16.21
CA ALA A 102 -32.61 9.08 16.88
C ALA A 102 -31.22 9.69 17.10
N PRO A 103 -30.50 9.33 18.17
CA PRO A 103 -29.14 9.80 18.40
C PRO A 103 -28.23 9.52 17.20
N ARG A 104 -27.43 10.49 16.79
CA ARG A 104 -26.55 10.38 15.61
C ARG A 104 -25.67 9.14 15.64
N LEU A 105 -25.10 8.80 16.81
CA LEU A 105 -24.26 7.64 16.99
C LEU A 105 -25.04 6.34 16.76
N SER A 106 -26.26 6.22 17.27
CA SER A 106 -27.11 5.04 17.06
C SER A 106 -27.45 4.83 15.57
N VAL A 107 -27.73 5.93 14.87
CA VAL A 107 -27.95 5.89 13.41
C VAL A 107 -26.68 5.45 12.68
N ALA A 108 -25.52 6.02 13.02
CA ALA A 108 -24.26 5.67 12.42
C ALA A 108 -23.90 4.20 12.63
N VAL A 109 -24.03 3.69 13.87
CA VAL A 109 -23.82 2.27 14.18
C VAL A 109 -24.76 1.38 13.38
N GLY A 110 -26.06 1.69 13.36
CA GLY A 110 -27.04 0.92 12.61
C GLY A 110 -26.76 0.88 11.11
N LYS A 111 -26.28 1.99 10.52
CA LYS A 111 -25.89 2.06 9.12
C LYS A 111 -24.61 1.31 8.82
N PHE A 112 -23.67 1.35 9.74
CA PHE A 112 -22.36 0.72 9.59
C PHE A 112 -22.41 -0.81 9.72
N LEU A 113 -23.34 -1.34 10.49
CA LEU A 113 -23.36 -2.76 10.88
C LEU A 113 -23.50 -3.73 9.70
N MET A 114 -24.38 -3.41 8.73
CA MET A 114 -24.59 -4.27 7.55
C MET A 114 -23.34 -4.32 6.65
N PRO A 115 -22.76 -3.20 6.16
CA PRO A 115 -21.52 -3.27 5.40
C PRO A 115 -20.36 -3.84 6.21
N ALA A 116 -20.28 -3.61 7.52
CA ALA A 116 -19.27 -4.24 8.38
C ALA A 116 -19.41 -5.77 8.39
N GLY A 117 -20.62 -6.32 8.46
CA GLY A 117 -20.86 -7.76 8.35
C GLY A 117 -20.33 -8.33 7.02
N ILE A 118 -20.54 -7.63 5.91
CA ILE A 118 -20.02 -8.04 4.59
C ILE A 118 -18.48 -8.03 4.58
N THR A 119 -17.84 -7.00 5.13
CA THR A 119 -16.37 -6.95 5.16
C THR A 119 -15.76 -8.01 6.08
N VAL A 120 -16.44 -8.44 7.14
CA VAL A 120 -16.04 -9.57 7.95
C VAL A 120 -16.09 -10.88 7.15
N ILE A 121 -17.18 -11.13 6.42
CA ILE A 121 -17.31 -12.30 5.55
C ILE A 121 -16.22 -12.29 4.47
N GLN A 122 -16.00 -11.15 3.82
CA GLN A 122 -14.93 -10.98 2.86
C GLN A 122 -13.55 -11.30 3.44
N SER A 123 -13.26 -10.81 4.66
CA SER A 123 -12.00 -11.08 5.35
C SER A 123 -11.82 -12.56 5.65
N ALA A 124 -12.89 -13.25 6.07
CA ALA A 124 -12.86 -14.69 6.31
C ALA A 124 -12.60 -15.48 5.02
N LEU A 125 -13.30 -15.14 3.93
CA LEU A 125 -13.11 -15.78 2.62
C LEU A 125 -11.70 -15.53 2.08
N ALA A 126 -11.18 -14.30 2.19
CA ALA A 126 -9.82 -13.96 1.77
C ALA A 126 -8.76 -14.72 2.59
N CYS A 127 -8.96 -14.84 3.90
CA CYS A 127 -8.09 -15.63 4.77
C CYS A 127 -8.09 -17.11 4.39
N LEU A 128 -9.26 -17.69 4.17
CA LEU A 128 -9.41 -19.09 3.72
C LEU A 128 -8.69 -19.31 2.39
N MET A 129 -8.86 -18.39 1.43
CA MET A 129 -8.21 -18.48 0.12
C MET A 129 -6.69 -18.37 0.22
N LEU A 130 -6.17 -17.49 1.07
CA LEU A 130 -4.73 -17.37 1.29
C LEU A 130 -4.13 -18.63 1.89
N VAL A 131 -4.74 -19.15 2.97
CA VAL A 131 -4.17 -20.26 3.72
C VAL A 131 -4.37 -21.59 2.97
N PHE A 132 -5.61 -21.87 2.53
CA PHE A 132 -5.94 -23.17 1.93
C PHE A 132 -5.84 -23.18 0.40
N GLY A 133 -6.11 -22.05 -0.27
CA GLY A 133 -6.05 -21.96 -1.72
C GLY A 133 -4.63 -21.71 -2.24
N LEU A 134 -3.90 -20.79 -1.63
CA LEU A 134 -2.55 -20.41 -2.04
C LEU A 134 -1.45 -21.04 -1.17
N GLY A 135 -1.80 -21.75 -0.09
CA GLY A 135 -0.84 -22.41 0.79
C GLY A 135 0.08 -21.45 1.55
N VAL A 136 -0.36 -20.21 1.77
CA VAL A 136 0.44 -19.23 2.51
C VAL A 136 0.53 -19.64 3.97
N GLN A 137 1.75 -19.85 4.45
CA GLN A 137 2.03 -20.22 5.83
C GLN A 137 2.17 -18.95 6.68
N ALA A 138 1.24 -18.76 7.60
CA ALA A 138 1.30 -17.69 8.60
C ALA A 138 1.61 -18.29 9.97
N PRO A 139 2.40 -17.62 10.84
CA PRO A 139 2.67 -18.06 12.20
C PRO A 139 1.40 -18.33 13.02
N SER A 140 0.34 -17.56 12.75
CA SER A 140 -0.98 -17.74 13.34
C SER A 140 -2.08 -17.31 12.37
N THR A 141 -2.86 -18.27 11.88
CA THR A 141 -4.01 -18.01 11.01
C THR A 141 -5.05 -17.13 11.71
N PHE A 142 -5.22 -17.29 13.02
CA PHE A 142 -6.15 -16.47 13.79
C PHE A 142 -5.71 -15.00 13.81
N ASN A 143 -4.43 -14.72 14.05
CA ASN A 143 -3.90 -13.35 14.03
C ASN A 143 -4.01 -12.73 12.63
N LEU A 144 -3.79 -13.52 11.59
CA LEU A 144 -3.96 -13.07 10.20
C LEU A 144 -5.42 -12.70 9.92
N LEU A 145 -6.38 -13.58 10.28
CA LEU A 145 -7.81 -13.30 10.13
C LEU A 145 -8.22 -12.03 10.89
N LEU A 146 -7.76 -11.90 12.12
CA LEU A 146 -8.08 -10.74 12.95
C LEU A 146 -7.48 -9.45 12.36
N THR A 147 -6.26 -9.51 11.81
CA THR A 147 -5.64 -8.39 11.09
C THR A 147 -6.47 -7.98 9.88
N MET A 148 -6.97 -8.97 9.10
CA MET A 148 -7.85 -8.70 7.96
C MET A 148 -9.15 -8.03 8.36
N VAL A 149 -9.80 -8.51 9.42
CA VAL A 149 -11.05 -7.94 9.94
C VAL A 149 -10.84 -6.50 10.42
N VAL A 150 -9.76 -6.26 11.18
CA VAL A 150 -9.41 -4.92 11.67
C VAL A 150 -9.12 -3.96 10.53
N ALA A 151 -8.35 -4.40 9.53
CA ALA A 151 -8.04 -3.60 8.36
C ALA A 151 -9.29 -3.25 7.53
N ALA A 152 -10.14 -4.25 7.27
CA ALA A 152 -11.39 -4.07 6.53
C ALA A 152 -12.36 -3.13 7.24
N TRP A 153 -12.48 -3.27 8.57
CA TRP A 153 -13.26 -2.37 9.41
C TRP A 153 -12.74 -0.92 9.36
N ALA A 154 -11.44 -0.72 9.47
CA ALA A 154 -10.83 0.61 9.43
C ALA A 154 -11.00 1.27 8.05
N PHE A 155 -10.82 0.51 6.97
CA PHE A 155 -11.06 1.00 5.61
C PHE A 155 -12.52 1.37 5.39
N LEU A 156 -13.46 0.53 5.85
CA LEU A 156 -14.88 0.83 5.76
C LEU A 156 -15.24 2.10 6.56
N ALA A 157 -14.68 2.27 7.76
CA ALA A 157 -14.90 3.45 8.59
C ALA A 157 -14.40 4.74 7.92
N LEU A 158 -13.23 4.66 7.27
CA LEU A 158 -12.67 5.77 6.50
C LEU A 158 -13.56 6.14 5.30
N LEU A 159 -14.01 5.14 4.54
CA LEU A 159 -14.90 5.33 3.41
C LEU A 159 -16.28 5.87 3.85
N PHE A 160 -16.77 5.42 4.99
CA PHE A 160 -17.98 5.96 5.59
C PHE A 160 -17.80 7.44 5.95
N ALA A 161 -16.66 7.82 6.51
CA ALA A 161 -16.35 9.22 6.80
C ALA A 161 -16.28 10.06 5.52
N LEU A 162 -15.60 9.57 4.48
CA LEU A 162 -15.55 10.23 3.18
C LEU A 162 -16.95 10.44 2.58
N LEU A 163 -17.80 9.41 2.63
CA LEU A 163 -19.17 9.49 2.14
C LEU A 163 -20.00 10.51 2.92
N ARG A 164 -19.83 10.59 4.25
CA ARG A 164 -20.55 11.53 5.11
C ARG A 164 -20.13 12.97 4.89
N VAL A 165 -18.86 13.20 4.61
CA VAL A 165 -18.30 14.57 4.44
C VAL A 165 -18.49 15.04 2.98
N PHE A 166 -18.20 14.20 2.00
CA PHE A 166 -18.12 14.59 0.58
C PHE A 166 -19.29 14.09 -0.27
N GLY A 167 -20.19 13.27 0.29
CA GLY A 167 -21.33 12.71 -0.45
C GLY A 167 -20.88 11.94 -1.70
N GLU A 168 -21.48 12.23 -2.85
CA GLU A 168 -21.19 11.53 -4.12
C GLU A 168 -19.73 11.68 -4.59
N ALA A 169 -19.06 12.80 -4.27
CA ALA A 169 -17.66 13.02 -4.62
C ALA A 169 -16.72 12.03 -3.90
N SER A 170 -17.17 11.40 -2.81
CA SER A 170 -16.41 10.38 -2.08
C SER A 170 -16.01 9.18 -2.93
N LYS A 171 -16.79 8.85 -3.96
CA LYS A 171 -16.48 7.75 -4.88
C LYS A 171 -15.16 8.01 -5.62
N LEU A 172 -15.01 9.21 -6.17
CA LEU A 172 -13.77 9.63 -6.83
C LEU A 172 -12.61 9.71 -5.82
N LEU A 173 -12.88 10.29 -4.64
CA LEU A 173 -11.87 10.40 -3.59
C LEU A 173 -11.37 9.04 -3.09
N ALA A 174 -12.25 8.03 -3.00
CA ALA A 174 -11.88 6.67 -2.62
C ALA A 174 -10.89 6.04 -3.63
N VAL A 175 -11.09 6.27 -4.94
CA VAL A 175 -10.18 5.80 -5.98
C VAL A 175 -8.85 6.56 -5.96
N LEU A 176 -8.88 7.89 -5.85
CA LEU A 176 -7.68 8.72 -5.75
C LEU A 176 -6.87 8.37 -4.51
N LEU A 177 -7.55 8.15 -3.38
CA LEU A 177 -6.89 7.75 -2.14
C LEU A 177 -6.25 6.37 -2.26
N LEU A 178 -6.91 5.41 -2.92
CA LEU A 178 -6.31 4.10 -3.20
C LEU A 178 -5.04 4.24 -4.03
N THR A 179 -5.08 5.04 -5.09
CA THR A 179 -3.90 5.29 -5.95
C THR A 179 -2.74 5.88 -5.15
N LEU A 180 -3.03 6.90 -4.33
CA LEU A 180 -2.04 7.51 -3.44
C LEU A 180 -1.48 6.49 -2.44
N GLN A 181 -2.34 5.69 -1.83
CA GLN A 181 -1.95 4.66 -0.86
C GLN A 181 -1.08 3.56 -1.48
N LEU A 182 -1.36 3.16 -2.72
CA LEU A 182 -0.53 2.20 -3.44
C LEU A 182 0.86 2.77 -3.75
N ALA A 183 0.93 4.04 -4.18
CA ALA A 183 2.18 4.70 -4.51
C ALA A 183 3.06 4.98 -3.27
N ALA A 184 2.43 5.35 -2.16
CA ALA A 184 3.12 5.75 -0.93
C ALA A 184 3.16 4.66 0.15
N GLY A 185 2.44 3.55 0.00
CA GLY A 185 2.27 2.53 1.04
C GLY A 185 3.50 1.66 1.32
N GLY A 186 4.56 1.76 0.52
CA GLY A 186 5.79 0.96 0.70
C GLY A 186 5.57 -0.55 0.56
N GLY A 187 4.46 -0.96 -0.07
CA GLY A 187 4.10 -2.38 -0.22
C GLY A 187 4.81 -3.06 -1.37
N VAL A 188 5.07 -2.36 -2.46
CA VAL A 188 5.72 -2.87 -3.67
C VAL A 188 7.17 -2.42 -3.76
N LEU A 189 7.40 -1.12 -3.53
CA LEU A 189 8.74 -0.53 -3.51
C LEU A 189 9.00 0.09 -2.13
N PRO A 190 10.24 0.04 -1.63
CA PRO A 190 10.61 0.79 -0.44
C PRO A 190 10.28 2.27 -0.62
N VAL A 191 9.68 2.89 0.39
CA VAL A 191 9.25 4.29 0.33
C VAL A 191 10.43 5.25 0.17
N GLU A 192 11.60 4.83 0.61
CA GLU A 192 12.87 5.56 0.51
C GLU A 192 13.28 5.81 -0.95
N LEU A 193 12.84 4.93 -1.87
CA LEU A 193 13.07 5.06 -3.31
C LEU A 193 12.00 5.92 -4.00
N SER A 194 10.96 6.32 -3.29
CA SER A 194 9.89 7.17 -3.80
C SER A 194 10.24 8.65 -3.67
N GLY A 195 9.59 9.53 -4.44
CA GLY A 195 9.78 10.97 -4.32
C GLY A 195 9.37 11.53 -2.95
N GLY A 196 9.94 12.66 -2.53
CA GLY A 196 9.77 13.22 -1.18
C GLY A 196 8.33 13.43 -0.72
N LEU A 197 7.39 13.72 -1.65
CA LEU A 197 5.97 13.81 -1.33
C LEU A 197 5.45 12.48 -0.75
N PHE A 198 5.76 11.36 -1.39
CA PHE A 198 5.30 10.04 -0.96
C PHE A 198 5.92 9.63 0.37
N GLN A 199 7.17 9.98 0.61
CA GLN A 199 7.84 9.78 1.90
C GLN A 199 7.14 10.56 3.02
N THR A 200 6.77 11.81 2.76
CA THR A 200 6.10 12.67 3.75
C THR A 200 4.72 12.16 4.12
N VAL A 201 3.94 11.64 3.15
CA VAL A 201 2.58 11.18 3.41
C VAL A 201 2.50 9.72 3.85
N HIS A 202 3.57 8.94 3.69
CA HIS A 202 3.63 7.51 3.98
C HIS A 202 3.06 7.14 5.36
N ASP A 203 3.56 7.78 6.41
CA ASP A 203 3.18 7.46 7.79
C ASP A 203 1.76 7.91 8.17
N TRP A 204 1.17 8.82 7.38
CA TRP A 204 -0.21 9.29 7.60
C TRP A 204 -1.25 8.39 6.94
N LEU A 205 -0.84 7.52 6.02
CA LEU A 205 -1.76 6.68 5.28
C LEU A 205 -2.14 5.42 6.07
N PRO A 206 -3.43 5.14 6.28
CA PRO A 206 -3.89 3.92 6.96
C PRO A 206 -3.38 2.64 6.28
N PHE A 207 -3.26 2.64 4.97
CA PHE A 207 -2.78 1.52 4.17
C PHE A 207 -1.36 1.09 4.54
N THR A 208 -0.47 2.05 4.82
CA THR A 208 0.90 1.79 5.29
C THR A 208 0.91 0.90 6.53
N TRP A 209 0.09 1.26 7.51
CA TRP A 209 -0.01 0.54 8.77
C TRP A 209 -0.70 -0.81 8.61
N VAL A 210 -1.66 -0.91 7.70
CA VAL A 210 -2.29 -2.19 7.32
C VAL A 210 -1.26 -3.12 6.69
N VAL A 211 -0.44 -2.65 5.76
CA VAL A 211 0.64 -3.45 5.14
C VAL A 211 1.67 -3.87 6.19
N LYS A 212 2.08 -2.97 7.11
CA LYS A 212 2.97 -3.30 8.23
C LYS A 212 2.34 -4.39 9.12
N ALA A 213 1.05 -4.28 9.46
CA ALA A 213 0.33 -5.28 10.23
C ALA A 213 0.26 -6.65 9.52
N PHE A 214 0.05 -6.66 8.20
CA PHE A 214 0.09 -7.91 7.43
C PHE A 214 1.47 -8.52 7.36
N ARG A 215 2.54 -7.74 7.18
CA ARG A 215 3.92 -8.25 7.24
C ARG A 215 4.23 -8.88 8.59
N ALA A 216 3.78 -8.27 9.68
CA ALA A 216 3.92 -8.83 11.02
C ALA A 216 3.13 -10.13 11.21
N SER A 217 1.89 -10.19 10.70
CA SER A 217 1.00 -11.36 10.86
C SER A 217 1.39 -12.53 9.94
N LEU A 218 1.93 -12.25 8.74
CA LEU A 218 2.30 -13.28 7.76
C LEU A 218 3.72 -13.80 7.98
N PHE A 219 4.67 -12.94 8.34
CA PHE A 219 6.08 -13.27 8.36
C PHE A 219 6.75 -13.09 9.73
N GLY A 220 6.01 -12.64 10.74
CA GLY A 220 6.60 -12.32 12.04
C GLY A 220 7.51 -11.09 12.02
N ALA A 221 7.44 -10.25 10.98
CA ALA A 221 8.22 -9.04 10.86
C ALA A 221 8.03 -8.11 12.08
N TYR A 222 9.01 -7.24 12.33
CA TYR A 222 9.01 -6.27 13.44
C TYR A 222 8.96 -6.93 14.83
N ASN A 223 9.65 -8.07 15.02
CA ASN A 223 9.68 -8.83 16.29
C ASN A 223 8.26 -9.14 16.82
N HIS A 224 7.36 -9.57 15.94
CA HIS A 224 5.94 -9.73 16.24
C HIS A 224 5.25 -8.44 16.72
N GLY A 225 5.80 -7.27 16.40
CA GLY A 225 5.30 -5.94 16.78
C GLY A 225 4.02 -5.50 16.09
N TRP A 226 3.11 -6.45 15.79
CA TRP A 226 1.81 -6.19 15.19
C TRP A 226 0.93 -5.26 16.04
N ALA A 227 1.14 -5.22 17.36
CA ALA A 227 0.33 -4.43 18.27
C ALA A 227 0.38 -2.92 17.99
N HIS A 228 1.57 -2.39 17.63
CA HIS A 228 1.70 -0.98 17.27
C HIS A 228 0.97 -0.65 15.96
N ALA A 229 1.16 -1.47 14.93
CA ALA A 229 0.48 -1.28 13.66
C ALA A 229 -1.04 -1.42 13.82
N TRP A 230 -1.52 -2.40 14.59
CA TRP A 230 -2.93 -2.55 14.93
C TRP A 230 -3.49 -1.35 15.68
N GLY A 231 -2.76 -0.87 16.69
CA GLY A 231 -3.17 0.30 17.46
C GLY A 231 -3.39 1.51 16.57
N THR A 232 -2.49 1.75 15.63
CA THR A 232 -2.59 2.86 14.66
C THR A 232 -3.78 2.67 13.71
N VAL A 233 -3.98 1.46 13.17
CA VAL A 233 -5.13 1.15 12.28
C VAL A 233 -6.45 1.31 13.03
N MET A 234 -6.54 0.78 14.26
CA MET A 234 -7.74 0.91 15.10
C MET A 234 -8.03 2.36 15.47
N LEU A 235 -7.01 3.15 15.80
CA LEU A 235 -7.15 4.56 16.10
C LEU A 235 -7.67 5.33 14.89
N ALA A 236 -7.06 5.12 13.71
CA ALA A 236 -7.49 5.75 12.47
C ALA A 236 -8.94 5.38 12.11
N GLY A 237 -9.29 4.09 12.18
CA GLY A 237 -10.65 3.61 11.92
C GLY A 237 -11.68 4.16 12.91
N THR A 238 -11.36 4.15 14.20
CA THR A 238 -12.26 4.68 15.25
C THR A 238 -12.47 6.19 15.08
N THR A 239 -11.40 6.93 14.81
CA THR A 239 -11.48 8.39 14.57
C THR A 239 -12.33 8.67 13.33
N ALA A 240 -12.11 7.93 12.23
CA ALA A 240 -12.91 8.05 11.00
C ALA A 240 -14.39 7.74 11.25
N PHE A 241 -14.70 6.66 11.99
CA PHE A 241 -16.08 6.31 12.35
C PHE A 241 -16.75 7.40 13.20
N LEU A 242 -16.06 7.92 14.20
CA LEU A 242 -16.59 9.00 15.05
C LEU A 242 -16.80 10.29 14.24
N LEU A 243 -15.90 10.64 13.34
CA LEU A 243 -16.09 11.73 12.40
C LEU A 243 -17.32 11.50 11.54
N ALA A 244 -17.50 10.30 10.97
CA ALA A 244 -18.69 9.96 10.20
C ALA A 244 -20.00 10.08 10.99
N ALA A 245 -19.98 9.73 12.28
CA ALA A 245 -21.14 9.83 13.15
C ALA A 245 -21.49 11.28 13.51
N MET A 246 -20.48 12.13 13.72
CA MET A 246 -20.64 13.50 14.21
C MET A 246 -20.80 14.53 13.09
N VAL A 247 -20.05 14.36 11.99
CA VAL A 247 -19.99 15.31 10.87
C VAL A 247 -21.03 14.94 9.80
N GLY A 248 -21.48 15.96 9.09
CA GLY A 248 -22.43 15.84 8.00
C GLY A 248 -23.90 15.73 8.44
N SER A 249 -24.79 15.99 7.51
CA SER A 249 -26.23 15.87 7.70
C SER A 249 -26.74 14.53 7.16
N TRP A 250 -27.71 13.94 7.84
CA TRP A 250 -28.45 12.80 7.31
C TRP A 250 -29.49 13.30 6.31
N LYS A 251 -29.59 12.62 5.18
CA LYS A 251 -30.67 12.88 4.20
C LYS A 251 -31.89 12.11 4.68
N ILE A 252 -32.86 12.86 5.27
CA ILE A 252 -34.11 12.29 5.76
C ILE A 252 -35.04 12.10 4.57
N VAL A 253 -35.62 10.92 4.43
CA VAL A 253 -36.58 10.55 3.40
C VAL A 253 -37.83 9.97 4.03
N PRO A 254 -39.02 10.10 3.38
CA PRO A 254 -40.23 9.43 3.84
C PRO A 254 -40.00 7.92 3.96
N ASP A 255 -40.64 7.29 4.95
CA ASP A 255 -40.47 5.86 5.20
C ASP A 255 -40.84 4.98 3.99
N ALA A 256 -41.81 5.44 3.19
CA ALA A 256 -42.23 4.77 1.96
C ALA A 256 -41.13 4.77 0.87
N ASP A 257 -40.28 5.79 0.85
CA ASP A 257 -39.20 5.98 -0.14
C ASP A 257 -37.85 5.47 0.36
N TYR A 258 -37.81 5.01 1.60
CA TYR A 258 -36.56 4.53 2.16
C TYR A 258 -36.15 3.18 1.56
N ARG A 259 -34.98 3.16 0.94
CA ARG A 259 -34.34 1.94 0.44
C ARG A 259 -32.98 1.77 1.12
N PRO A 260 -32.75 0.67 1.87
CA PRO A 260 -31.48 0.44 2.58
C PRO A 260 -30.30 0.16 1.66
N GLY A 261 -30.55 -0.46 0.49
CA GLY A 261 -29.56 -0.77 -0.55
C GLY A 261 -29.77 0.03 -1.81
N ILE A 262 -28.79 -0.04 -2.71
CA ILE A 262 -28.93 0.50 -4.08
C ILE A 262 -29.78 -0.51 -4.87
N GLU A 263 -30.78 -0.04 -5.59
CA GLU A 263 -31.49 -0.84 -6.58
C GLU A 263 -30.52 -1.04 -7.77
N ILE A 264 -30.19 -2.29 -8.07
CA ILE A 264 -29.34 -2.70 -9.20
C ILE A 264 -30.26 -2.92 -10.41
#